data_7bc7c371de88e019e20e119abb4ba803
#
_entry.id   7bc7c371de88e019e20e119abb4ba803
#
_cell.length_a   1.000
_cell.length_b   1.000
_cell.length_c   1.000
_cell.angle_alpha   90.00
_cell.angle_beta   90.00
_cell.angle_gamma   90.00
#
_symmetry.space_group_name_H-M   'P 1'
#
loop_
_entity.id
_entity.type
_entity.pdbx_description
1 polymer ?
#
loop_
_entity_poly.entity_id
_entity_poly.type
_entity_poly.pdbx_seq_one_letter_code
_entity_poly.pdbx_strand_id
1 'polypeptide(L)' 'LIPTVNDVTEQDEVTLGRLFTVAAKLAAQEGIAQDGYRLIVNCNKHGGQEVFHLHMHLVGGEPLGKMLGK' A
#
# COMPACT_ATOMS: atom_id res chain seq x y z
N LEU A 1 6.71 -16.13 1.10
CA LEU A 1 5.41 -15.49 1.35
C LEU A 1 5.38 -14.83 2.72
N ILE A 2 4.89 -13.60 2.75
CA ILE A 2 4.80 -12.83 3.97
C ILE A 2 3.32 -12.58 4.25
N PRO A 3 2.73 -13.24 5.28
CA PRO A 3 1.29 -13.10 5.50
C PRO A 3 0.86 -11.70 5.94
N THR A 4 1.59 -11.10 6.89
CA THR A 4 1.22 -9.77 7.40
C THR A 4 2.47 -8.93 7.65
N VAL A 5 2.26 -7.64 7.93
CA VAL A 5 3.35 -6.74 8.29
C VAL A 5 4.11 -7.23 9.54
N ASN A 6 3.40 -7.91 10.44
CA ASN A 6 4.05 -8.41 11.66
C ASN A 6 5.08 -9.50 11.39
N ASP A 7 5.05 -10.08 10.19
CA ASP A 7 5.95 -11.17 9.82
C ASP A 7 7.18 -10.71 9.04
N VAL A 8 7.29 -9.41 8.76
CA VAL A 8 8.44 -8.90 8.01
C VAL A 8 9.69 -8.85 8.88
N THR A 9 10.83 -8.99 8.23
CA THR A 9 12.14 -8.89 8.89
C THR A 9 13.04 -7.96 8.07
N GLU A 10 14.22 -7.70 8.61
CA GLU A 10 15.19 -6.87 7.90
C GLU A 10 15.57 -7.45 6.54
N GLN A 11 15.46 -8.77 6.40
CA GLN A 11 15.78 -9.42 5.13
C GLN A 11 14.77 -9.08 4.04
N ASP A 12 13.61 -8.56 4.41
CA ASP A 12 12.56 -8.21 3.47
C ASP A 12 12.63 -6.74 3.03
N GLU A 13 13.58 -5.97 3.56
CA GLU A 13 13.60 -4.52 3.34
C GLU A 13 13.72 -4.14 1.85
N VAL A 14 14.57 -4.83 1.11
CA VAL A 14 14.74 -4.53 -0.31
C VAL A 14 13.45 -4.80 -1.07
N THR A 15 12.82 -5.95 -0.81
CA THR A 15 11.57 -6.32 -1.47
C THR A 15 10.46 -5.35 -1.12
N LEU A 16 10.36 -4.96 0.17
CA LEU A 16 9.32 -4.04 0.61
C LEU A 16 9.55 -2.63 0.07
N GLY A 17 10.81 -2.20 0.00
CA GLY A 17 11.14 -0.92 -0.61
C GLY A 17 10.73 -0.88 -2.07
N ARG A 18 10.83 -2.02 -2.76
CA ARG A 18 10.43 -2.10 -4.15
C ARG A 18 8.93 -1.85 -4.34
N LEU A 19 8.12 -2.20 -3.35
CA LEU A 19 6.68 -1.89 -3.44
C LEU A 19 6.46 -0.41 -3.63
N PHE A 20 7.22 0.43 -2.93
CA PHE A 20 7.08 1.89 -3.05
C PHE A 20 7.58 2.37 -4.41
N THR A 21 8.70 1.84 -4.88
CA THR A 21 9.22 2.23 -6.20
C THR A 21 8.23 1.87 -7.30
N VAL A 22 7.66 0.67 -7.23
CA VAL A 22 6.67 0.22 -8.21
C VAL A 22 5.41 1.07 -8.12
N ALA A 23 4.95 1.37 -6.89
CA ALA A 23 3.77 2.20 -6.70
C ALA A 23 3.95 3.58 -7.33
N ALA A 24 5.13 4.18 -7.14
CA ALA A 24 5.41 5.49 -7.72
C ALA A 24 5.36 5.44 -9.25
N LYS A 25 5.92 4.38 -9.84
CA LYS A 25 5.90 4.23 -11.30
C LYS A 25 4.50 4.04 -11.83
N LEU A 26 3.69 3.22 -11.13
CA LEU A 26 2.31 2.98 -11.55
C LEU A 26 1.49 4.26 -11.44
N ALA A 27 1.68 5.02 -10.36
CA ALA A 27 0.95 6.29 -10.20
C ALA A 27 1.26 7.24 -11.34
N ALA A 28 2.54 7.31 -11.75
CA ALA A 28 2.93 8.16 -12.86
C ALA A 28 2.29 7.69 -14.16
N GLN A 29 2.29 6.39 -14.41
CA GLN A 29 1.70 5.82 -15.62
C GLN A 29 0.20 6.07 -15.69
N GLU A 30 -0.48 6.01 -14.54
CA GLU A 30 -1.93 6.22 -14.49
C GLU A 30 -2.30 7.70 -14.45
N GLY A 31 -1.30 8.59 -14.40
CA GLY A 31 -1.56 10.02 -14.41
C GLY A 31 -2.08 10.59 -13.11
N ILE A 32 -1.90 9.87 -11.99
CA ILE A 32 -2.43 10.33 -10.70
C ILE A 32 -1.34 10.85 -9.77
N ALA A 33 -0.08 10.85 -10.21
CA ALA A 33 1.03 11.23 -9.34
C ALA A 33 0.94 12.69 -8.89
N GLN A 34 0.59 13.60 -9.80
CA GLN A 34 0.63 15.02 -9.51
C GLN A 34 -0.43 15.43 -8.50
N ASP A 35 -1.65 14.94 -8.67
CA ASP A 35 -2.74 15.29 -7.75
C ASP A 35 -2.68 14.47 -6.45
N GLY A 36 -2.04 13.32 -6.50
CA GLY A 36 -1.81 12.54 -5.31
C GLY A 36 -2.61 11.24 -5.26
N TYR A 37 -2.18 10.37 -4.39
CA TYR A 37 -2.78 9.05 -4.24
C TYR A 37 -2.49 8.54 -2.85
N ARG A 38 -3.09 7.41 -2.52
CA ARG A 38 -2.95 6.82 -1.18
C ARG A 38 -2.45 5.39 -1.30
N LEU A 39 -1.47 5.05 -0.48
CA LEU A 39 -0.98 3.69 -0.38
C LEU A 39 -1.46 3.11 0.94
N ILE A 40 -2.02 1.91 0.90
CA ILE A 40 -2.61 1.29 2.07
C ILE A 40 -2.09 -0.13 2.22
N VAL A 41 -1.60 -0.46 3.41
CA VAL A 41 -1.23 -1.83 3.76
C VAL A 41 -2.02 -2.19 5.01
N ASN A 42 -2.89 -3.17 4.89
CA ASN A 42 -3.71 -3.62 6.01
C ASN A 42 -3.01 -4.74 6.75
N CYS A 43 -3.16 -4.76 8.07
CA CYS A 43 -2.55 -5.81 8.89
C CYS A 43 -3.58 -6.36 9.86
N ASN A 44 -3.88 -7.62 9.72
CA ASN A 44 -4.75 -8.38 10.62
C ASN A 44 -6.17 -7.81 10.72
N LYS A 45 -6.92 -8.29 11.71
CA LYS A 45 -8.37 -8.06 11.79
C LYS A 45 -8.74 -6.59 11.91
N HIS A 46 -8.10 -5.87 12.82
CA HIS A 46 -8.45 -4.46 13.03
C HIS A 46 -8.03 -3.58 11.86
N GLY A 47 -7.08 -4.04 11.06
CA GLY A 47 -6.68 -3.32 9.84
C GLY A 47 -7.52 -3.67 8.64
N GLY A 48 -8.43 -4.64 8.79
CA GLY A 48 -9.30 -5.04 7.68
C GLY A 48 -8.63 -5.94 6.66
N GLN A 49 -7.57 -6.64 7.06
CA GLN A 49 -6.89 -7.54 6.14
C GLN A 49 -7.75 -8.79 5.90
N GLU A 50 -8.10 -9.03 4.64
CA GLU A 50 -8.92 -10.18 4.27
C GLU A 50 -8.10 -11.29 3.62
N VAL A 51 -7.06 -10.93 2.87
CA VAL A 51 -6.18 -11.90 2.25
C VAL A 51 -4.85 -11.85 3.00
N PHE A 52 -4.45 -13.00 3.56
CA PHE A 52 -3.23 -13.07 4.39
C PHE A 52 -2.00 -13.35 3.53
N HIS A 53 -1.72 -12.39 2.69
CA HIS A 53 -0.60 -12.33 1.80
C HIS A 53 -0.32 -10.84 1.68
N LEU A 54 0.79 -10.39 2.28
CA LEU A 54 1.10 -8.95 2.37
C LEU A 54 0.97 -8.29 1.01
N HIS A 55 0.21 -7.22 0.95
CA HIS A 55 0.02 -6.48 -0.29
C HIS A 55 -0.27 -5.02 0.01
N MET A 56 -0.10 -4.19 -1.00
CA MET A 56 -0.30 -2.76 -0.91
C MET A 56 -1.35 -2.34 -1.92
N HIS A 57 -2.31 -1.55 -1.46
CA HIS A 57 -3.32 -0.96 -2.34
C HIS A 57 -2.85 0.42 -2.79
N LEU A 58 -3.03 0.72 -4.06
CA LEU A 58 -2.77 2.04 -4.63
C LEU A 58 -4.12 2.61 -5.04
N VAL A 59 -4.54 3.70 -4.39
CA VAL A 59 -5.85 4.28 -4.61
C VAL A 59 -5.71 5.75 -4.95
N GLY A 60 -6.35 6.17 -6.05
CA GLY A 60 -6.26 7.55 -6.49
C GLY A 60 -7.23 7.84 -7.61
N GLY A 61 -7.04 8.98 -8.28
CA GLY A 61 -7.88 9.37 -9.40
C GLY A 61 -8.94 10.37 -9.03
N GLU A 62 -9.21 10.53 -7.74
CA GLU A 62 -10.16 11.51 -7.23
C GLU A 62 -9.87 11.73 -5.74
N PRO A 63 -10.37 12.83 -5.17
CA PRO A 63 -10.16 13.06 -3.73
C PRO A 63 -10.74 11.92 -2.91
N LEU A 64 -9.94 11.40 -1.97
CA LEU A 64 -10.32 10.23 -1.20
C LEU A 64 -10.88 10.55 0.19
N GLY A 65 -10.72 11.81 0.62
CA GLY A 65 -11.21 12.20 1.93
C GLY A 65 -10.29 11.74 3.06
N LYS A 66 -10.80 11.82 4.28
CA LYS A 66 -10.02 11.49 5.46
C LYS A 66 -9.91 9.99 5.63
N MET A 67 -8.74 9.54 6.08
CA MET A 67 -8.49 8.12 6.29
C MET A 67 -9.49 7.48 7.26
N LEU A 68 -9.80 8.19 8.33
CA LEU A 68 -10.66 7.63 9.37
C LEU A 68 -12.13 7.92 9.15
N GLY A 69 -12.51 8.58 8.07
CA GLY A 69 -13.91 8.85 7.76
C GLY A 69 -14.62 9.78 8.72
N LYS A 70 -13.86 10.59 9.46
CA LYS A 70 -14.42 11.48 10.46
C LYS A 70 -13.85 12.86 10.36
#